data_7107b6264d5f86001573f6286847d264
#
_entry.id   7107b6264d5f86001573f6286847d264
#
_cell.length_a   1.000
_cell.length_b   1.000
_cell.length_c   1.000
_cell.angle_alpha   90.00
_cell.angle_beta   90.00
_cell.angle_gamma   90.00
#
_symmetry.space_group_name_H-M   'P 1'
#
loop_
_entity.id
_entity.type
_entity.pdbx_description
1 polymer ?
#
loop_
_entity_poly.entity_id
_entity_poly.type
_entity_poly.pdbx_seq_one_letter_code
_entity_poly.pdbx_strand_id
1 'polypeptide(L)'
;MFRIAVRSAGAALAALLLLSATAGAQRYQQTNLVSDVPGLAATTDPDLVNAWGMVHSATSPWWVNDNGTGKSTLYNAAGTKQALVVTVPPPDGSAPGTTSAPTGIVFNGSTTDFVVANPTDSTKFGAARFIFSTEDGTISGWNPTANPNTAIIKIDNSASAVYKSLAMGVFNGATYLYAANFTGGKVEVFDSSWAPVSVPGGFADAHLPPDYSPFNVQNIGGNIFVTFAKSDGSKDEVHGRGLGFVDEFDSGGNLLMRLKHGKWLNAPWGITLAPADFGKFSNRLLVGNFGSGMIAAYDPSDGEFKGLMRGRHERPIVIPGLWALAFGSGGAGLANNGPANTLFFYAGIDDEEHGLFGTLTPIPHKDDDGKDHDDDKDRDDNEHHDKH
;
A
#
# COMPACT_ATOMS: atom_id res chain seq x y z
N MET A 1 -59.43 60.00 5.93
CA MET A 1 -59.64 58.57 6.29
C MET A 1 -58.78 57.69 5.44
N PHE A 2 -57.60 57.29 5.96
CA PHE A 2 -56.70 56.37 5.27
C PHE A 2 -56.68 55.10 6.07
N ARG A 3 -57.03 53.98 5.45
CA ARG A 3 -56.92 52.65 6.02
C ARG A 3 -55.54 52.04 5.61
N ILE A 4 -54.72 51.75 6.62
CA ILE A 4 -53.46 51.01 6.46
C ILE A 4 -53.78 49.55 6.51
N ALA A 5 -53.44 48.78 5.45
CA ALA A 5 -53.53 47.35 5.41
C ALA A 5 -52.21 46.76 5.88
N VAL A 6 -52.22 46.05 6.97
CA VAL A 6 -51.08 45.26 7.49
C VAL A 6 -51.06 43.92 6.75
N ARG A 7 -49.96 43.66 5.98
CA ARG A 7 -49.68 42.34 5.41
C ARG A 7 -48.78 41.56 6.40
N SER A 8 -49.32 40.51 6.94
CA SER A 8 -48.60 39.52 7.73
C SER A 8 -47.75 38.64 6.78
N ALA A 9 -46.42 38.72 6.89
CA ALA A 9 -45.49 37.79 6.25
C ALA A 9 -45.36 36.57 7.14
N GLY A 10 -45.85 35.43 6.68
CA GLY A 10 -45.62 34.12 7.34
C GLY A 10 -44.21 33.64 6.97
N ALA A 11 -43.35 33.49 7.97
CA ALA A 11 -42.06 32.84 7.84
C ALA A 11 -42.28 31.31 7.88
N ALA A 12 -42.05 30.65 6.75
CA ALA A 12 -41.95 29.20 6.67
C ALA A 12 -40.59 28.74 7.19
N LEU A 13 -40.57 28.16 8.37
CA LEU A 13 -39.36 27.53 8.95
C LEU A 13 -39.19 26.13 8.32
N ALA A 14 -38.29 26.02 7.35
CA ALA A 14 -37.89 24.73 6.80
C ALA A 14 -36.97 24.03 7.79
N ALA A 15 -37.51 23.05 8.50
CA ALA A 15 -36.70 22.14 9.35
C ALA A 15 -35.90 21.23 8.44
N LEU A 16 -34.60 21.44 8.33
CA LEU A 16 -33.64 20.48 7.77
C LEU A 16 -33.49 19.34 8.77
N LEU A 17 -34.18 18.24 8.53
CA LEU A 17 -33.89 16.95 9.19
C LEU A 17 -32.55 16.46 8.67
N LEU A 18 -31.48 16.70 9.41
CA LEU A 18 -30.22 15.98 9.29
C LEU A 18 -30.48 14.52 9.71
N LEU A 19 -30.73 13.66 8.73
CA LEU A 19 -30.64 12.22 8.90
C LEU A 19 -29.19 11.90 9.25
N SER A 20 -28.89 11.78 10.53
CA SER A 20 -27.69 11.14 11.01
C SER A 20 -27.78 9.67 10.62
N ALA A 21 -27.27 9.32 9.43
CA ALA A 21 -27.03 7.94 9.11
C ALA A 21 -26.12 7.37 10.22
N THR A 22 -26.65 6.49 11.04
CA THR A 22 -25.85 5.67 11.95
C THR A 22 -24.91 4.87 11.06
N ALA A 23 -23.67 5.31 10.94
CA ALA A 23 -22.63 4.58 10.24
C ALA A 23 -22.43 3.26 10.97
N GLY A 24 -23.16 2.24 10.57
CA GLY A 24 -22.91 0.87 11.01
C GLY A 24 -21.45 0.54 10.75
N ALA A 25 -20.86 -0.30 11.58
CA ALA A 25 -19.45 -0.65 11.49
C ALA A 25 -19.17 -1.30 10.13
N GLN A 26 -18.72 -0.51 9.16
CA GLN A 26 -18.43 -1.03 7.83
C GLN A 26 -17.26 -2.00 7.89
N ARG A 27 -17.44 -3.11 7.22
CA ARG A 27 -16.55 -4.27 7.17
C ARG A 27 -15.91 -4.35 5.79
N TYR A 28 -14.83 -5.10 5.70
CA TYR A 28 -14.12 -5.31 4.45
C TYR A 28 -14.05 -6.80 4.13
N GLN A 29 -14.13 -7.12 2.84
CA GLN A 29 -13.99 -8.46 2.31
C GLN A 29 -12.58 -8.62 1.75
N GLN A 30 -11.85 -9.62 2.23
CA GLN A 30 -10.61 -10.09 1.61
C GLN A 30 -10.92 -11.09 0.51
N THR A 31 -10.22 -10.96 -0.63
CA THR A 31 -10.21 -11.91 -1.74
C THR A 31 -8.77 -12.21 -2.13
N ASN A 32 -8.38 -13.47 -2.11
CA ASN A 32 -7.06 -13.93 -2.54
C ASN A 32 -7.08 -14.15 -4.05
N LEU A 33 -6.17 -13.51 -4.78
CA LEU A 33 -6.12 -13.54 -6.24
C LEU A 33 -5.04 -14.50 -6.76
N VAL A 34 -3.81 -14.39 -6.22
CA VAL A 34 -2.65 -15.19 -6.64
C VAL A 34 -1.85 -15.62 -5.40
N SER A 35 -1.33 -16.84 -5.41
CA SER A 35 -0.36 -17.35 -4.45
C SER A 35 0.51 -18.41 -5.13
N ASP A 36 1.70 -18.64 -4.64
CA ASP A 36 2.51 -19.81 -5.01
C ASP A 36 2.02 -21.09 -4.33
N VAL A 37 1.22 -20.97 -3.24
CA VAL A 37 0.61 -22.10 -2.53
C VAL A 37 -0.65 -22.59 -3.27
N PRO A 38 -0.69 -23.83 -3.77
CA PRO A 38 -1.86 -24.37 -4.47
C PRO A 38 -3.13 -24.34 -3.61
N GLY A 39 -4.22 -23.80 -4.16
CA GLY A 39 -5.54 -23.78 -3.52
C GLY A 39 -5.75 -22.64 -2.51
N LEU A 40 -4.74 -21.81 -2.21
CA LEU A 40 -4.88 -20.66 -1.32
C LEU A 40 -5.52 -19.45 -2.02
N ALA A 41 -5.32 -19.31 -3.31
CA ALA A 41 -5.86 -18.23 -4.16
C ALA A 41 -6.49 -18.78 -5.44
N ALA A 42 -7.15 -17.89 -6.20
CA ALA A 42 -7.76 -18.26 -7.48
C ALA A 42 -6.74 -18.71 -8.54
N THR A 43 -5.54 -18.12 -8.52
CA THR A 43 -4.43 -18.44 -9.42
C THR A 43 -3.23 -18.93 -8.61
N THR A 44 -2.57 -20.00 -9.07
CA THR A 44 -1.28 -20.45 -8.51
C THR A 44 -0.15 -20.00 -9.43
N ASP A 45 0.86 -19.31 -8.87
CA ASP A 45 2.05 -18.88 -9.61
C ASP A 45 3.31 -19.10 -8.78
N PRO A 46 4.20 -20.02 -9.16
CA PRO A 46 5.41 -20.36 -8.40
C PRO A 46 6.45 -19.23 -8.37
N ASP A 47 6.30 -18.17 -9.17
CA ASP A 47 7.20 -17.02 -9.12
C ASP A 47 6.87 -16.06 -7.97
N LEU A 48 5.60 -16.05 -7.49
CA LEU A 48 5.13 -15.13 -6.45
C LEU A 48 5.55 -15.61 -5.05
N VAL A 49 6.84 -15.57 -4.74
CA VAL A 49 7.37 -15.95 -3.43
C VAL A 49 7.85 -14.72 -2.68
N ASN A 50 7.39 -14.55 -1.43
CA ASN A 50 7.69 -13.39 -0.59
C ASN A 50 7.49 -12.06 -1.34
N ALA A 51 6.27 -11.80 -1.76
CA ALA A 51 5.94 -10.63 -2.57
C ALA A 51 5.92 -9.36 -1.72
N TRP A 52 6.83 -8.39 -2.00
CA TRP A 52 7.01 -7.17 -1.21
C TRP A 52 6.38 -5.93 -1.87
N GLY A 53 7.19 -5.19 -2.61
CA GLY A 53 6.82 -3.93 -3.21
C GLY A 53 5.86 -4.07 -4.39
N MET A 54 4.92 -3.16 -4.49
CA MET A 54 3.97 -3.09 -5.59
C MET A 54 3.84 -1.68 -6.13
N VAL A 55 3.68 -1.58 -7.44
CA VAL A 55 3.39 -0.30 -8.11
C VAL A 55 2.67 -0.54 -9.44
N HIS A 56 1.99 0.48 -9.92
CA HIS A 56 1.47 0.55 -11.28
C HIS A 56 1.66 1.97 -11.86
N SER A 57 1.69 2.08 -13.19
CA SER A 57 1.43 3.37 -13.85
C SER A 57 -0.09 3.59 -13.95
N ALA A 58 -0.52 4.74 -14.44
CA ALA A 58 -1.96 5.01 -14.61
C ALA A 58 -2.71 3.92 -15.41
N THR A 59 -2.02 3.17 -16.27
CA THR A 59 -2.64 2.19 -17.17
C THR A 59 -1.98 0.82 -17.20
N SER A 60 -0.85 0.61 -16.48
CA SER A 60 -0.16 -0.69 -16.46
C SER A 60 -0.85 -1.68 -15.53
N PRO A 61 -0.60 -3.00 -15.69
CA PRO A 61 -0.85 -3.97 -14.64
C PRO A 61 -0.02 -3.65 -13.37
N TRP A 62 -0.30 -4.36 -12.30
CA TRP A 62 0.50 -4.37 -11.10
C TRP A 62 1.87 -4.98 -11.38
N TRP A 63 2.92 -4.28 -11.03
CA TRP A 63 4.29 -4.77 -10.94
C TRP A 63 4.56 -5.12 -9.48
N VAL A 64 5.11 -6.27 -9.24
CA VAL A 64 5.43 -6.75 -7.89
C VAL A 64 6.87 -7.27 -7.85
N ASN A 65 7.55 -7.00 -6.74
CA ASN A 65 8.86 -7.58 -6.48
C ASN A 65 8.70 -8.88 -5.69
N ASP A 66 9.12 -9.98 -6.28
CA ASP A 66 9.10 -11.31 -5.71
C ASP A 66 10.47 -11.55 -5.06
N ASN A 67 10.58 -11.22 -3.77
CA ASN A 67 11.85 -11.24 -3.02
C ASN A 67 12.49 -12.61 -3.04
N GLY A 68 11.70 -13.69 -2.84
CA GLY A 68 12.21 -15.05 -2.80
C GLY A 68 12.66 -15.61 -4.16
N THR A 69 12.33 -14.96 -5.29
CA THR A 69 12.70 -15.46 -6.63
C THR A 69 13.59 -14.53 -7.44
N GLY A 70 13.89 -13.31 -6.93
CA GLY A 70 14.72 -12.33 -7.62
C GLY A 70 14.08 -11.76 -8.88
N LYS A 71 12.75 -11.75 -8.93
CA LYS A 71 11.98 -11.34 -10.11
C LYS A 71 11.08 -10.16 -9.79
N SER A 72 10.62 -9.51 -10.86
CA SER A 72 9.43 -8.69 -10.81
C SER A 72 8.42 -9.26 -11.80
N THR A 73 7.30 -9.74 -11.28
CA THR A 73 6.20 -10.30 -12.05
C THR A 73 5.07 -9.28 -12.20
N LEU A 74 4.16 -9.53 -13.13
CA LEU A 74 3.08 -8.60 -13.43
C LEU A 74 1.73 -9.31 -13.40
N TYR A 75 0.74 -8.70 -12.73
CA TYR A 75 -0.63 -9.22 -12.68
C TYR A 75 -1.64 -8.11 -12.98
N ASN A 76 -2.70 -8.48 -13.70
CA ASN A 76 -3.83 -7.57 -13.81
C ASN A 76 -4.68 -7.57 -12.52
N ALA A 77 -5.70 -6.72 -12.47
CA ALA A 77 -6.60 -6.58 -11.31
C ALA A 77 -7.37 -7.86 -10.94
N ALA A 78 -7.48 -8.82 -11.85
CA ALA A 78 -8.11 -10.12 -11.61
C ALA A 78 -7.11 -11.21 -11.18
N GLY A 79 -5.82 -10.88 -11.02
CA GLY A 79 -4.78 -11.84 -10.69
C GLY A 79 -4.26 -12.64 -11.88
N THR A 80 -4.54 -12.21 -13.13
CA THR A 80 -4.00 -12.88 -14.32
C THR A 80 -2.56 -12.42 -14.54
N LYS A 81 -1.62 -13.38 -14.53
CA LYS A 81 -0.20 -13.12 -14.82
C LYS A 81 -0.02 -12.63 -16.25
N GLN A 82 0.84 -11.63 -16.41
CA GLN A 82 1.27 -11.14 -17.72
C GLN A 82 2.51 -11.91 -18.18
N ALA A 83 2.75 -11.90 -19.51
CA ALA A 83 3.87 -12.65 -20.09
C ALA A 83 5.26 -12.07 -19.73
N LEU A 84 5.34 -10.78 -19.42
CA LEU A 84 6.59 -10.15 -19.04
C LEU A 84 6.96 -10.55 -17.60
N VAL A 85 8.18 -11.02 -17.44
CA VAL A 85 8.86 -11.20 -16.16
C VAL A 85 10.22 -10.52 -16.26
N VAL A 86 10.55 -9.69 -15.29
CA VAL A 86 11.82 -8.97 -15.24
C VAL A 86 12.71 -9.57 -14.15
N THR A 87 13.90 -9.98 -14.50
CA THR A 87 14.93 -10.36 -13.52
C THR A 87 15.49 -9.10 -12.87
N VAL A 88 15.47 -9.04 -11.54
CA VAL A 88 16.22 -8.07 -10.76
C VAL A 88 17.57 -8.71 -10.43
N PRO A 89 18.70 -8.19 -10.93
CA PRO A 89 19.99 -8.87 -10.78
C PRO A 89 20.53 -8.75 -9.36
N PRO A 90 21.27 -9.77 -8.86
CA PRO A 90 22.05 -9.66 -7.63
C PRO A 90 23.23 -8.70 -7.82
N PRO A 91 23.94 -8.29 -6.75
CA PRO A 91 25.11 -7.43 -6.81
C PRO A 91 26.16 -7.90 -7.81
N ASP A 92 26.91 -6.96 -8.40
CA ASP A 92 27.98 -7.27 -9.33
C ASP A 92 29.05 -8.16 -8.67
N GLY A 93 29.48 -9.20 -9.38
CA GLY A 93 30.44 -10.17 -8.86
C GLY A 93 29.84 -11.30 -8.01
N SER A 94 28.52 -11.35 -7.84
CA SER A 94 27.85 -12.49 -7.20
C SER A 94 28.15 -13.83 -7.89
N ALA A 95 28.11 -14.91 -7.15
CA ALA A 95 28.32 -16.25 -7.72
C ALA A 95 27.25 -16.59 -8.78
N PRO A 96 27.58 -17.34 -9.83
CA PRO A 96 26.59 -17.76 -10.82
C PRO A 96 25.42 -18.49 -10.17
N GLY A 97 24.20 -18.07 -10.52
CA GLY A 97 22.95 -18.62 -9.97
C GLY A 97 22.50 -18.01 -8.65
N THR A 98 23.18 -16.97 -8.15
CA THR A 98 22.69 -16.19 -7.00
C THR A 98 21.38 -15.50 -7.39
N THR A 99 20.37 -15.62 -6.53
CA THR A 99 19.09 -14.92 -6.62
C THR A 99 19.18 -13.63 -5.82
N SER A 100 18.73 -12.50 -6.37
CA SER A 100 18.60 -11.26 -5.59
C SER A 100 17.35 -11.28 -4.72
N ALA A 101 17.28 -10.36 -3.76
CA ALA A 101 16.14 -10.17 -2.86
C ALA A 101 15.49 -8.79 -3.10
N PRO A 102 14.69 -8.59 -4.18
CA PRO A 102 14.05 -7.32 -4.48
C PRO A 102 12.97 -6.95 -3.46
N THR A 103 12.92 -5.66 -3.09
CA THR A 103 12.05 -5.10 -2.06
C THR A 103 11.14 -4.01 -2.62
N GLY A 104 11.52 -2.74 -2.52
CA GLY A 104 10.77 -1.60 -3.03
C GLY A 104 10.79 -1.50 -4.56
N ILE A 105 9.71 -0.95 -5.10
CA ILE A 105 9.58 -0.67 -6.54
C ILE A 105 8.88 0.66 -6.75
N VAL A 106 9.33 1.46 -7.70
CA VAL A 106 8.66 2.70 -8.13
C VAL A 106 8.49 2.78 -9.63
N PHE A 107 7.41 3.42 -10.08
CA PHE A 107 7.20 3.79 -11.48
C PHE A 107 7.79 5.17 -11.73
N ASN A 108 8.65 5.29 -12.75
CA ASN A 108 9.19 6.55 -13.22
C ASN A 108 8.42 7.02 -14.46
N GLY A 109 7.66 8.09 -14.31
CA GLY A 109 6.91 8.73 -15.40
C GLY A 109 7.78 9.62 -16.31
N SER A 110 9.01 9.97 -15.90
CA SER A 110 9.95 10.78 -16.70
C SER A 110 10.46 10.00 -17.91
N THR A 111 10.74 10.71 -18.98
CA THR A 111 11.39 10.16 -20.19
C THR A 111 12.89 10.47 -20.26
N THR A 112 13.40 11.25 -19.32
CA THR A 112 14.77 11.76 -19.30
C THR A 112 15.55 11.43 -18.03
N ASP A 113 14.84 11.23 -16.90
CA ASP A 113 15.46 10.99 -15.61
C ASP A 113 15.75 9.51 -15.38
N PHE A 114 16.76 9.21 -14.59
CA PHE A 114 17.14 7.84 -14.22
C PHE A 114 17.43 6.96 -15.45
N VAL A 115 18.30 7.44 -16.34
CA VAL A 115 18.64 6.72 -17.58
C VAL A 115 19.46 5.47 -17.27
N VAL A 116 19.09 4.36 -17.91
CA VAL A 116 19.82 3.10 -17.96
C VAL A 116 20.24 2.79 -19.39
N ALA A 117 21.40 2.16 -19.56
CA ALA A 117 21.90 1.72 -20.85
C ALA A 117 22.33 0.26 -20.80
N ASN A 118 22.15 -0.44 -21.90
CA ASN A 118 22.58 -1.83 -22.02
C ASN A 118 24.11 -1.91 -21.81
N PRO A 119 24.61 -2.77 -20.92
CA PRO A 119 26.05 -2.82 -20.61
C PRO A 119 26.94 -3.29 -21.77
N THR A 120 26.36 -3.99 -22.75
CA THR A 120 27.08 -4.52 -23.91
C THR A 120 26.79 -3.76 -25.21
N ASP A 121 25.77 -2.89 -25.23
CA ASP A 121 25.37 -2.09 -26.38
C ASP A 121 24.85 -0.72 -25.93
N SER A 122 25.75 0.24 -25.78
CA SER A 122 25.41 1.58 -25.28
C SER A 122 24.46 2.39 -26.17
N THR A 123 24.16 1.91 -27.39
CA THR A 123 23.16 2.53 -28.28
C THR A 123 21.72 2.20 -27.82
N LYS A 124 21.54 1.19 -26.97
CA LYS A 124 20.28 0.80 -26.36
C LYS A 124 20.18 1.39 -24.97
N PHE A 125 19.46 2.48 -24.83
CA PHE A 125 19.29 3.19 -23.55
C PHE A 125 17.91 3.84 -23.46
N GLY A 126 17.55 4.29 -22.25
CA GLY A 126 16.33 5.07 -21.99
C GLY A 126 16.14 5.30 -20.50
N ALA A 127 15.21 6.18 -20.15
CA ALA A 127 14.81 6.36 -18.76
C ALA A 127 14.25 5.05 -18.20
N ALA A 128 14.69 4.64 -17.02
CA ALA A 128 14.14 3.48 -16.33
C ALA A 128 12.63 3.72 -16.11
N ARG A 129 11.80 2.81 -16.58
CA ARG A 129 10.33 2.89 -16.38
C ARG A 129 9.94 2.41 -14.98
N PHE A 130 10.65 1.41 -14.48
CA PHE A 130 10.54 0.90 -13.13
C PHE A 130 11.91 0.81 -12.50
N ILE A 131 11.99 1.14 -11.21
CA ILE A 131 13.22 1.15 -10.43
C ILE A 131 13.00 0.26 -9.24
N PHE A 132 13.96 -0.61 -8.93
CA PHE A 132 13.91 -1.65 -7.92
C PHE A 132 15.01 -1.45 -6.89
N SER A 133 14.73 -1.69 -5.62
CA SER A 133 15.73 -1.87 -4.57
C SER A 133 15.81 -3.33 -4.13
N THR A 134 16.90 -3.71 -3.48
CA THR A 134 17.09 -5.06 -2.96
C THR A 134 17.65 -5.02 -1.54
N GLU A 135 17.41 -6.07 -0.77
CA GLU A 135 18.09 -6.30 0.50
C GLU A 135 19.59 -6.55 0.30
N ASP A 136 19.98 -6.93 -0.90
CA ASP A 136 21.39 -7.09 -1.28
C ASP A 136 22.13 -5.75 -1.41
N GLY A 137 21.47 -4.62 -1.19
CA GLY A 137 22.05 -3.28 -1.21
C GLY A 137 22.20 -2.69 -2.61
N THR A 138 21.45 -3.18 -3.61
CA THR A 138 21.46 -2.62 -4.97
C THR A 138 20.22 -1.82 -5.29
N ILE A 139 20.36 -0.86 -6.23
CA ILE A 139 19.24 -0.20 -6.90
C ILE A 139 19.44 -0.35 -8.40
N SER A 140 18.43 -0.88 -9.08
CA SER A 140 18.45 -1.16 -10.51
C SER A 140 17.27 -0.54 -11.23
N GLY A 141 17.44 -0.22 -12.51
CA GLY A 141 16.40 0.34 -13.36
C GLY A 141 16.07 -0.55 -14.55
N TRP A 142 14.80 -0.62 -14.92
CA TRP A 142 14.36 -1.35 -16.10
C TRP A 142 13.81 -0.42 -17.18
N ASN A 143 14.30 -0.64 -18.41
CA ASN A 143 13.77 -0.04 -19.63
C ASN A 143 13.76 -1.08 -20.74
N PRO A 144 12.65 -1.30 -21.47
CA PRO A 144 12.54 -2.37 -22.46
C PRO A 144 13.51 -2.22 -23.65
N THR A 145 13.93 -0.99 -23.98
CA THR A 145 14.91 -0.74 -25.04
C THR A 145 16.32 -1.08 -24.57
N ALA A 146 16.65 -0.76 -23.33
CA ALA A 146 17.97 -1.06 -22.77
C ALA A 146 18.15 -2.57 -22.54
N ASN A 147 17.18 -3.21 -21.86
CA ASN A 147 17.12 -4.67 -21.72
C ASN A 147 15.67 -5.09 -21.46
N PRO A 148 15.06 -5.93 -22.31
CA PRO A 148 13.65 -6.28 -22.18
C PRO A 148 13.31 -7.14 -20.97
N ASN A 149 14.25 -7.95 -20.46
CA ASN A 149 13.95 -8.98 -19.46
C ASN A 149 14.78 -8.86 -18.16
N THR A 150 15.70 -7.90 -18.07
CA THR A 150 16.58 -7.76 -16.90
C THR A 150 16.77 -6.29 -16.56
N ALA A 151 16.60 -5.94 -15.28
CA ALA A 151 16.94 -4.61 -14.78
C ALA A 151 18.47 -4.41 -14.79
N ILE A 152 18.90 -3.15 -14.82
CA ILE A 152 20.33 -2.78 -14.92
C ILE A 152 20.72 -2.08 -13.62
N ILE A 153 21.69 -2.61 -12.91
CA ILE A 153 22.20 -2.03 -11.67
C ILE A 153 22.80 -0.65 -11.96
N LYS A 154 22.42 0.32 -11.14
CA LYS A 154 22.91 1.70 -11.20
C LYS A 154 23.61 2.11 -9.91
N ILE A 155 23.22 1.50 -8.80
CA ILE A 155 23.80 1.72 -7.48
C ILE A 155 24.07 0.34 -6.90
N ASP A 156 25.33 0.10 -6.51
CA ASP A 156 25.74 -1.10 -5.79
C ASP A 156 26.44 -0.67 -4.49
N ASN A 157 25.66 -0.72 -3.41
CA ASN A 157 26.09 -0.47 -2.04
C ASN A 157 26.01 -1.77 -1.19
N SER A 158 26.16 -2.92 -1.84
CA SER A 158 26.01 -4.25 -1.23
C SER A 158 26.94 -4.49 -0.05
N ALA A 159 28.04 -3.77 0.04
CA ALA A 159 28.96 -3.85 1.18
C ALA A 159 28.43 -3.19 2.47
N SER A 160 27.38 -2.34 2.40
CA SER A 160 27.00 -1.48 3.53
C SER A 160 25.52 -1.13 3.63
N ALA A 161 24.70 -1.54 2.66
CA ALA A 161 23.29 -1.18 2.65
C ALA A 161 22.40 -2.43 2.56
N VAL A 162 21.23 -2.31 3.20
CA VAL A 162 20.05 -3.18 3.00
C VAL A 162 18.89 -2.24 2.68
N TYR A 163 18.47 -2.21 1.41
CA TYR A 163 17.38 -1.34 1.01
C TYR A 163 16.04 -2.06 1.15
N LYS A 164 15.19 -1.58 2.06
CA LYS A 164 13.88 -2.19 2.32
C LYS A 164 12.76 -1.56 1.48
N SER A 165 12.96 -0.38 0.87
CA SER A 165 11.95 0.28 0.02
C SER A 165 12.51 1.45 -0.78
N LEU A 166 11.70 1.92 -1.77
CA LEU A 166 11.94 3.11 -2.59
C LEU A 166 10.70 4.01 -2.67
N ALA A 167 10.94 5.31 -2.79
CA ALA A 167 9.95 6.29 -3.25
C ALA A 167 10.57 7.25 -4.25
N MET A 168 9.73 7.88 -5.09
CA MET A 168 10.14 9.02 -5.93
C MET A 168 9.38 10.27 -5.50
N GLY A 169 10.02 11.42 -5.58
CA GLY A 169 9.39 12.72 -5.30
C GLY A 169 10.09 13.86 -6.00
N VAL A 170 9.47 15.04 -5.93
CA VAL A 170 10.00 16.26 -6.51
C VAL A 170 10.32 17.25 -5.38
N PHE A 171 11.56 17.73 -5.34
CA PHE A 171 12.00 18.78 -4.43
C PHE A 171 12.71 19.88 -5.23
N ASN A 172 12.30 21.13 -5.02
CA ASN A 172 12.82 22.29 -5.76
C ASN A 172 12.82 22.13 -7.29
N GLY A 173 11.81 21.45 -7.84
CA GLY A 173 11.66 21.24 -9.27
C GLY A 173 12.49 20.13 -9.89
N ALA A 174 13.29 19.41 -9.09
CA ALA A 174 14.07 18.25 -9.52
C ALA A 174 13.49 16.94 -8.96
N THR A 175 13.62 15.85 -9.73
CA THR A 175 13.16 14.52 -9.34
C THR A 175 14.26 13.81 -8.53
N TYR A 176 13.85 13.21 -7.41
CA TYR A 176 14.73 12.44 -6.52
C TYR A 176 14.15 11.04 -6.26
N LEU A 177 15.06 10.11 -6.02
CA LEU A 177 14.77 8.78 -5.51
C LEU A 177 15.18 8.72 -4.05
N TYR A 178 14.28 8.25 -3.19
CA TYR A 178 14.49 8.04 -1.75
C TYR A 178 14.53 6.55 -1.47
N ALA A 179 15.54 6.09 -0.75
CA ALA A 179 15.74 4.68 -0.44
C ALA A 179 15.85 4.47 1.09
N ALA A 180 15.02 3.60 1.63
CA ALA A 180 15.09 3.20 3.04
C ALA A 180 16.27 2.25 3.24
N ASN A 181 17.43 2.76 3.68
CA ASN A 181 18.58 1.95 4.04
C ASN A 181 18.45 1.52 5.50
N PHE A 182 17.98 0.29 5.72
CA PHE A 182 17.66 -0.24 7.03
C PHE A 182 18.90 -0.40 7.92
N THR A 183 19.94 -1.08 7.42
CA THR A 183 21.19 -1.26 8.17
C THR A 183 21.98 0.03 8.32
N GLY A 184 21.82 0.97 7.36
CA GLY A 184 22.42 2.31 7.45
C GLY A 184 21.68 3.25 8.41
N GLY A 185 20.47 2.90 8.87
CA GLY A 185 19.64 3.71 9.78
C GLY A 185 19.22 5.06 9.18
N LYS A 186 19.07 5.17 7.86
CA LYS A 186 18.81 6.46 7.17
C LYS A 186 18.02 6.27 5.88
N VAL A 187 17.34 7.33 5.46
CA VAL A 187 16.85 7.45 4.07
C VAL A 187 17.99 8.03 3.24
N GLU A 188 18.42 7.29 2.23
CA GLU A 188 19.37 7.76 1.23
C GLU A 188 18.63 8.40 0.06
N VAL A 189 19.22 9.47 -0.50
CA VAL A 189 18.60 10.22 -1.59
C VAL A 189 19.54 10.25 -2.79
N PHE A 190 18.96 10.02 -3.97
CA PHE A 190 19.68 10.03 -5.24
C PHE A 190 18.99 10.99 -6.21
N ASP A 191 19.79 11.75 -6.95
CA ASP A 191 19.28 12.60 -8.02
C ASP A 191 18.94 11.81 -9.30
N SER A 192 18.37 12.49 -10.29
CA SER A 192 17.94 11.88 -11.55
C SER A 192 19.07 11.29 -12.41
N SER A 193 20.34 11.56 -12.04
CA SER A 193 21.54 10.97 -12.65
C SER A 193 22.07 9.77 -11.88
N TRP A 194 21.38 9.32 -10.83
CA TRP A 194 21.76 8.27 -9.89
C TRP A 194 22.84 8.67 -8.88
N ALA A 195 23.24 9.94 -8.83
CA ALA A 195 24.24 10.39 -7.88
C ALA A 195 23.63 10.55 -6.46
N PRO A 196 24.34 10.10 -5.41
CA PRO A 196 23.88 10.33 -4.03
C PRO A 196 23.95 11.82 -3.69
N VAL A 197 22.88 12.30 -3.04
CA VAL A 197 22.78 13.71 -2.63
C VAL A 197 22.24 13.82 -1.21
N SER A 198 22.43 14.97 -0.59
CA SER A 198 21.83 15.30 0.70
C SER A 198 20.69 16.31 0.50
N VAL A 199 19.60 16.13 1.24
CA VAL A 199 18.50 17.09 1.32
C VAL A 199 18.52 17.80 2.68
N PRO A 200 17.99 19.04 2.79
CA PRO A 200 18.16 19.88 3.97
C PRO A 200 17.70 19.26 5.29
N GLY A 201 16.54 18.58 5.30
CA GLY A 201 15.96 17.98 6.52
C GLY A 201 16.54 16.62 6.89
N GLY A 202 17.17 15.93 5.93
CA GLY A 202 17.87 14.66 6.15
C GLY A 202 17.00 13.50 6.63
N PHE A 203 15.67 13.63 6.62
CA PHE A 203 14.71 12.63 7.14
C PHE A 203 14.96 12.26 8.61
N ALA A 204 15.37 13.27 9.41
CA ALA A 204 15.70 13.08 10.81
C ALA A 204 14.51 13.42 11.72
N ASP A 205 14.25 12.56 12.70
CA ASP A 205 13.40 12.86 13.84
C ASP A 205 14.18 12.66 15.14
N ALA A 206 14.43 13.77 15.87
CA ALA A 206 15.17 13.75 17.11
C ALA A 206 14.48 12.99 18.28
N HIS A 207 13.19 12.65 18.10
CA HIS A 207 12.41 11.89 19.09
C HIS A 207 12.27 10.41 18.73
N LEU A 208 12.81 9.97 17.59
CA LEU A 208 12.83 8.56 17.24
C LEU A 208 13.85 7.83 18.14
N PRO A 209 13.49 6.70 18.78
CA PRO A 209 14.48 5.93 19.52
C PRO A 209 15.61 5.44 18.60
N PRO A 210 16.86 5.37 19.09
CA PRO A 210 18.03 5.13 18.24
C PRO A 210 18.11 3.71 17.65
N ASP A 211 17.30 2.79 18.15
CA ASP A 211 17.18 1.41 17.66
C ASP A 211 16.07 1.20 16.64
N TYR A 212 15.62 2.28 15.97
CA TYR A 212 14.65 2.22 14.88
C TYR A 212 15.28 2.70 13.58
N SER A 213 15.04 1.95 12.52
CA SER A 213 15.56 2.22 11.18
C SER A 213 14.43 2.44 10.17
N PRO A 214 14.65 3.25 9.11
CA PRO A 214 13.69 3.39 8.02
C PRO A 214 13.40 2.03 7.37
N PHE A 215 12.11 1.67 7.29
CA PHE A 215 11.66 0.37 6.83
C PHE A 215 10.88 0.47 5.51
N ASN A 216 10.05 1.50 5.36
CA ASN A 216 9.47 1.88 4.08
C ASN A 216 9.54 3.39 3.88
N VAL A 217 9.57 3.80 2.62
CA VAL A 217 9.38 5.19 2.17
C VAL A 217 8.29 5.21 1.09
N GLN A 218 7.35 6.15 1.19
CA GLN A 218 6.23 6.27 0.26
C GLN A 218 5.89 7.73 0.00
N ASN A 219 5.77 8.13 -1.27
CA ASN A 219 5.25 9.45 -1.62
C ASN A 219 3.72 9.44 -1.63
N ILE A 220 3.11 10.27 -0.79
CA ILE A 220 1.66 10.46 -0.76
C ILE A 220 1.37 11.96 -0.83
N GLY A 221 0.78 12.40 -1.91
CA GLY A 221 0.41 13.81 -2.09
C GLY A 221 1.59 14.80 -2.17
N GLY A 222 2.80 14.33 -2.46
CA GLY A 222 4.03 15.14 -2.52
C GLY A 222 4.87 15.08 -1.25
N ASN A 223 4.33 14.60 -0.14
CA ASN A 223 5.06 14.35 1.11
C ASN A 223 5.61 12.92 1.13
N ILE A 224 6.72 12.74 1.82
CA ILE A 224 7.39 11.44 1.97
C ILE A 224 7.05 10.87 3.35
N PHE A 225 6.28 9.81 3.37
CA PHE A 225 6.02 9.04 4.58
C PHE A 225 7.13 8.01 4.77
N VAL A 226 7.69 7.97 5.96
CA VAL A 226 8.70 6.98 6.35
C VAL A 226 8.14 6.14 7.48
N THR A 227 8.11 4.82 7.28
CA THR A 227 7.85 3.91 8.39
C THR A 227 9.16 3.46 8.99
N PHE A 228 9.16 3.20 10.29
CA PHE A 228 10.34 2.75 11.00
C PHE A 228 10.02 1.45 11.72
N ALA A 229 10.90 0.47 11.60
CA ALA A 229 10.86 -0.76 12.36
C ALA A 229 12.05 -0.83 13.33
N LYS A 230 11.88 -1.60 14.40
CA LYS A 230 12.95 -1.82 15.36
C LYS A 230 14.05 -2.66 14.73
N SER A 231 15.31 -2.24 14.91
CA SER A 231 16.51 -2.92 14.45
C SER A 231 17.32 -3.43 15.63
N ASP A 232 17.90 -4.58 15.50
CA ASP A 232 18.92 -5.13 16.44
C ASP A 232 20.32 -5.14 15.81
N GLY A 233 20.46 -4.49 14.64
CA GLY A 233 21.70 -4.43 13.87
C GLY A 233 21.82 -5.53 12.82
N SER A 234 20.88 -6.46 12.76
CA SER A 234 20.79 -7.43 11.65
C SER A 234 20.17 -6.78 10.40
N LYS A 235 20.08 -7.54 9.31
CA LYS A 235 19.38 -7.09 8.11
C LYS A 235 17.86 -7.09 8.26
N ASP A 236 17.33 -7.85 9.23
CA ASP A 236 15.90 -8.03 9.45
C ASP A 236 15.41 -7.21 10.64
N GLU A 237 14.14 -6.89 10.66
CA GLU A 237 13.49 -6.11 11.68
C GLU A 237 13.01 -6.97 12.85
N VAL A 238 12.88 -6.35 14.02
CA VAL A 238 12.35 -7.01 15.22
C VAL A 238 10.85 -6.74 15.33
N HIS A 239 10.06 -7.80 15.39
CA HIS A 239 8.61 -7.73 15.52
C HIS A 239 8.15 -7.60 16.97
N GLY A 240 7.02 -6.93 17.19
CA GLY A 240 6.39 -6.83 18.49
C GLY A 240 5.33 -5.73 18.57
N ARG A 241 4.41 -5.88 19.49
CA ARG A 241 3.34 -4.88 19.73
C ARG A 241 3.92 -3.54 20.16
N GLY A 242 3.63 -2.49 19.40
CA GLY A 242 4.16 -1.15 19.64
C GLY A 242 5.58 -0.95 19.08
N LEU A 243 6.14 -1.94 18.36
CA LEU A 243 7.45 -1.81 17.73
C LEU A 243 7.27 -1.27 16.30
N GLY A 244 7.23 0.05 16.17
CA GLY A 244 7.14 0.74 14.91
C GLY A 244 6.72 2.20 15.07
N PHE A 245 7.14 3.04 14.13
CA PHE A 245 6.75 4.45 14.01
C PHE A 245 6.43 4.77 12.57
N VAL A 246 5.70 5.87 12.36
CA VAL A 246 5.43 6.41 11.02
C VAL A 246 5.52 7.92 11.12
N ASP A 247 6.38 8.51 10.30
CA ASP A 247 6.57 9.96 10.21
C ASP A 247 6.26 10.46 8.80
N GLU A 248 5.73 11.66 8.72
CA GLU A 248 5.54 12.42 7.50
C GLU A 248 6.59 13.51 7.39
N PHE A 249 7.26 13.56 6.25
CA PHE A 249 8.27 14.56 5.89
C PHE A 249 7.86 15.29 4.62
N ASP A 250 8.33 16.51 4.43
CA ASP A 250 8.33 17.10 3.11
C ASP A 250 9.36 16.39 2.19
N SER A 251 9.35 16.68 0.90
CA SER A 251 10.30 16.09 -0.05
C SER A 251 11.75 16.55 0.16
N GLY A 252 11.98 17.58 0.98
CA GLY A 252 13.29 18.03 1.45
C GLY A 252 13.76 17.33 2.72
N GLY A 253 12.97 16.37 3.24
CA GLY A 253 13.29 15.59 4.44
C GLY A 253 13.05 16.30 5.76
N ASN A 254 12.31 17.43 5.78
CA ASN A 254 11.94 18.09 7.03
C ASN A 254 10.72 17.40 7.63
N LEU A 255 10.79 17.06 8.92
CA LEU A 255 9.68 16.42 9.64
C LEU A 255 8.47 17.35 9.72
N LEU A 256 7.32 16.87 9.27
CA LEU A 256 6.04 17.58 9.33
C LEU A 256 5.17 17.05 10.46
N MET A 257 5.08 15.73 10.61
CA MET A 257 4.21 15.09 11.59
C MET A 257 4.68 13.67 11.91
N ARG A 258 4.47 13.24 13.17
CA ARG A 258 4.52 11.84 13.56
C ARG A 258 3.11 11.34 13.81
N LEU A 259 2.77 10.19 13.22
CA LEU A 259 1.49 9.53 13.49
C LEU A 259 1.43 9.02 14.93
N LYS A 260 0.23 8.97 15.49
CA LYS A 260 -0.02 8.48 16.84
C LYS A 260 0.53 7.09 17.04
N HIS A 261 1.55 6.98 17.88
CA HIS A 261 2.13 5.71 18.28
C HIS A 261 1.18 4.91 19.19
N GLY A 262 1.19 3.58 19.04
CA GLY A 262 0.40 2.69 19.91
C GLY A 262 0.65 1.21 19.64
N LYS A 263 -0.01 0.38 20.45
CA LYS A 263 0.15 -1.09 20.43
C LYS A 263 -0.26 -1.76 19.10
N TRP A 264 -0.89 -1.02 18.22
CA TRP A 264 -1.34 -1.48 16.90
C TRP A 264 -0.24 -1.39 15.84
N LEU A 265 0.88 -0.71 16.11
CA LEU A 265 2.04 -0.72 15.24
C LEU A 265 2.94 -1.90 15.58
N ASN A 266 3.41 -2.58 14.54
CA ASN A 266 4.29 -3.74 14.64
C ASN A 266 5.00 -3.94 13.30
N ALA A 267 6.23 -3.41 13.16
CA ALA A 267 6.98 -3.35 11.91
C ALA A 267 6.09 -2.85 10.74
N PRO A 268 5.62 -1.57 10.79
CA PRO A 268 4.76 -1.02 9.74
C PRO A 268 5.54 -0.90 8.42
N TRP A 269 4.95 -1.38 7.30
CA TRP A 269 5.55 -1.24 5.98
C TRP A 269 4.61 -0.61 4.96
N GLY A 270 3.52 -1.28 4.60
CA GLY A 270 2.57 -0.79 3.60
C GLY A 270 1.89 0.51 4.06
N ILE A 271 1.88 1.55 3.23
CA ILE A 271 1.20 2.80 3.55
C ILE A 271 0.54 3.40 2.31
N THR A 272 -0.73 3.83 2.43
CA THR A 272 -1.48 4.42 1.32
C THR A 272 -2.62 5.29 1.83
N LEU A 273 -3.07 6.27 1.02
CA LEU A 273 -4.24 7.10 1.30
C LEU A 273 -5.48 6.51 0.64
N ALA A 274 -6.51 6.23 1.43
CA ALA A 274 -7.78 5.71 0.93
C ALA A 274 -8.57 6.79 0.18
N PRO A 275 -9.24 6.45 -0.93
CA PRO A 275 -10.12 7.35 -1.66
C PRO A 275 -11.39 7.68 -0.87
N ALA A 276 -12.16 8.66 -1.37
CA ALA A 276 -13.36 9.16 -0.69
C ALA A 276 -14.52 8.15 -0.61
N ASP A 277 -14.47 7.07 -1.40
CA ASP A 277 -15.50 6.04 -1.52
C ASP A 277 -15.03 4.66 -1.01
N PHE A 278 -14.10 4.63 -0.05
CA PHE A 278 -13.60 3.42 0.61
C PHE A 278 -14.32 3.10 1.92
N GLY A 279 -15.55 3.50 2.07
CA GLY A 279 -16.39 3.21 3.23
C GLY A 279 -15.93 3.89 4.52
N LYS A 280 -15.90 3.16 5.64
CA LYS A 280 -15.55 3.71 6.98
C LYS A 280 -14.21 4.44 6.99
N PHE A 281 -13.25 3.97 6.23
CA PHE A 281 -11.91 4.53 6.19
C PHE A 281 -11.64 5.36 4.93
N SER A 282 -12.70 5.89 4.30
CA SER A 282 -12.57 6.91 3.25
C SER A 282 -11.73 8.09 3.74
N ASN A 283 -10.83 8.57 2.88
CA ASN A 283 -9.91 9.68 3.15
C ASN A 283 -9.03 9.44 4.40
N ARG A 284 -8.72 8.19 4.75
CA ARG A 284 -7.82 7.84 5.84
C ARG A 284 -6.49 7.32 5.30
N LEU A 285 -5.43 7.63 6.02
CA LEU A 285 -4.13 7.01 5.79
C LEU A 285 -4.18 5.59 6.37
N LEU A 286 -3.89 4.60 5.54
CA LEU A 286 -3.86 3.18 5.93
C LEU A 286 -2.42 2.73 6.08
N VAL A 287 -2.12 2.10 7.21
CA VAL A 287 -0.79 1.58 7.57
C VAL A 287 -0.89 0.08 7.80
N GLY A 288 -0.30 -0.71 6.92
CA GLY A 288 -0.16 -2.16 7.05
C GLY A 288 1.06 -2.50 7.90
N ASN A 289 0.89 -3.47 8.77
CA ASN A 289 1.93 -3.92 9.69
C ASN A 289 2.40 -5.31 9.31
N PHE A 290 3.64 -5.43 8.87
CA PHE A 290 4.25 -6.71 8.52
C PHE A 290 4.20 -7.70 9.70
N GLY A 291 4.66 -7.26 10.88
CA GLY A 291 4.77 -8.13 12.04
C GLY A 291 3.44 -8.60 12.66
N SER A 292 2.29 -7.99 12.29
CA SER A 292 0.99 -8.41 12.83
C SER A 292 -0.06 -8.72 11.77
N GLY A 293 0.19 -8.40 10.51
CA GLY A 293 -0.77 -8.53 9.42
C GLY A 293 -1.98 -7.58 9.51
N MET A 294 -2.02 -6.67 10.48
CA MET A 294 -3.16 -5.76 10.69
C MET A 294 -2.97 -4.44 9.97
N ILE A 295 -4.09 -3.82 9.57
CA ILE A 295 -4.11 -2.51 8.92
C ILE A 295 -4.72 -1.49 9.87
N ALA A 296 -3.93 -0.48 10.23
CA ALA A 296 -4.32 0.65 11.06
C ALA A 296 -4.72 1.85 10.19
N ALA A 297 -5.77 2.56 10.56
CA ALA A 297 -6.24 3.76 9.88
C ALA A 297 -5.98 5.00 10.72
N TYR A 298 -5.54 6.07 10.07
CA TYR A 298 -5.20 7.35 10.69
C TYR A 298 -5.87 8.52 9.98
N ASP A 299 -6.10 9.59 10.69
CA ASP A 299 -6.45 10.86 10.09
C ASP A 299 -5.20 11.50 9.48
N PRO A 300 -5.19 11.81 8.17
CA PRO A 300 -4.01 12.39 7.54
C PRO A 300 -3.74 13.85 7.95
N SER A 301 -4.69 14.53 8.62
CA SER A 301 -4.53 15.94 8.99
C SER A 301 -3.88 16.14 10.36
N ASP A 302 -4.00 15.17 11.27
CA ASP A 302 -3.53 15.27 12.66
C ASP A 302 -2.78 14.03 13.15
N GLY A 303 -2.67 12.99 12.31
CA GLY A 303 -1.99 11.74 12.64
C GLY A 303 -2.68 10.88 13.69
N GLU A 304 -3.92 11.20 14.10
CA GLU A 304 -4.64 10.46 15.13
C GLU A 304 -5.17 9.11 14.62
N PHE A 305 -5.03 8.10 15.46
CA PHE A 305 -5.50 6.73 15.17
C PHE A 305 -7.04 6.66 15.15
N LYS A 306 -7.61 6.10 14.09
CA LYS A 306 -9.07 5.97 13.88
C LYS A 306 -9.58 4.54 14.01
N GLY A 307 -8.72 3.54 14.08
CA GLY A 307 -9.10 2.15 14.29
C GLY A 307 -8.35 1.16 13.42
N LEU A 308 -8.63 -0.13 13.61
CA LEU A 308 -8.13 -1.22 12.78
C LEU A 308 -9.19 -1.60 11.75
N MET A 309 -8.75 -1.98 10.55
CA MET A 309 -9.60 -2.53 9.51
C MET A 309 -10.19 -3.88 9.97
N ARG A 310 -11.50 -4.07 9.79
CA ARG A 310 -12.23 -5.24 10.29
C ARG A 310 -12.94 -5.99 9.17
N GLY A 311 -12.93 -7.32 9.28
CA GLY A 311 -13.66 -8.23 8.40
C GLY A 311 -15.11 -8.47 8.82
N ARG A 312 -15.77 -9.41 8.16
CA ARG A 312 -17.21 -9.74 8.35
C ARG A 312 -17.63 -10.02 9.80
N HIS A 313 -16.72 -10.56 10.61
CA HIS A 313 -17.02 -10.96 12.00
C HIS A 313 -16.57 -9.92 13.04
N GLU A 314 -16.44 -8.64 12.66
CA GLU A 314 -16.00 -7.55 13.55
C GLU A 314 -14.57 -7.72 14.11
N ARG A 315 -13.85 -8.74 13.68
CA ARG A 315 -12.46 -8.97 14.06
C ARG A 315 -11.52 -8.18 13.12
N PRO A 316 -10.37 -7.72 13.63
CA PRO A 316 -9.35 -7.16 12.76
C PRO A 316 -9.02 -8.14 11.63
N ILE A 317 -8.86 -7.62 10.41
CA ILE A 317 -8.27 -8.38 9.31
C ILE A 317 -6.81 -8.62 9.67
N VAL A 318 -6.37 -9.86 9.48
CA VAL A 318 -4.97 -10.26 9.68
C VAL A 318 -4.49 -10.95 8.40
N ILE A 319 -3.52 -10.36 7.75
CA ILE A 319 -2.82 -10.90 6.58
C ILE A 319 -1.37 -11.12 7.02
N PRO A 320 -0.97 -12.35 7.39
CA PRO A 320 0.39 -12.61 7.85
C PRO A 320 1.42 -12.14 6.83
N GLY A 321 2.52 -11.53 7.29
CA GLY A 321 3.56 -11.03 6.41
C GLY A 321 3.11 -9.91 5.47
N LEU A 322 2.16 -9.05 5.89
CA LEU A 322 1.60 -7.96 5.07
C LEU A 322 2.68 -6.94 4.70
N TRP A 323 3.05 -6.90 3.43
CA TRP A 323 3.98 -5.95 2.86
C TRP A 323 3.24 -4.74 2.27
N ALA A 324 2.94 -4.75 1.01
CA ALA A 324 2.46 -3.57 0.28
C ALA A 324 0.94 -3.39 0.34
N LEU A 325 0.54 -2.12 0.30
CA LEU A 325 -0.84 -1.65 0.15
C LEU A 325 -0.92 -0.57 -0.92
N ALA A 326 -1.81 -0.72 -1.89
CA ALA A 326 -2.10 0.35 -2.85
C ALA A 326 -3.52 0.23 -3.44
N PHE A 327 -4.05 1.35 -3.92
CA PHE A 327 -5.33 1.39 -4.62
C PHE A 327 -5.13 1.29 -6.14
N GLY A 328 -6.10 0.72 -6.84
CA GLY A 328 -6.14 0.75 -8.29
C GLY A 328 -6.30 2.18 -8.81
N SER A 329 -5.99 2.43 -10.09
CA SER A 329 -6.14 3.77 -10.66
C SER A 329 -7.54 4.07 -11.22
N GLY A 330 -8.39 3.04 -11.38
CA GLY A 330 -9.69 3.20 -12.03
C GLY A 330 -9.56 3.66 -13.49
N GLY A 331 -10.63 4.23 -14.06
CA GLY A 331 -10.61 4.85 -15.39
C GLY A 331 -9.95 3.98 -16.46
N ALA A 332 -8.94 4.51 -17.14
CA ALA A 332 -8.18 3.81 -18.18
C ALA A 332 -7.36 2.61 -17.65
N GLY A 333 -7.04 2.58 -16.36
CA GLY A 333 -6.34 1.47 -15.69
C GLY A 333 -7.24 0.35 -15.20
N LEU A 334 -8.57 0.50 -15.26
CA LEU A 334 -9.53 -0.41 -14.64
C LEU A 334 -9.31 -1.88 -14.96
N ALA A 335 -9.02 -2.22 -16.21
CA ALA A 335 -8.79 -3.60 -16.65
C ALA A 335 -7.42 -4.15 -16.18
N ASN A 336 -6.46 -3.29 -15.93
CA ASN A 336 -5.07 -3.65 -15.63
C ASN A 336 -4.75 -3.60 -14.14
N ASN A 337 -5.08 -2.52 -13.44
CA ASN A 337 -4.78 -2.37 -12.01
C ASN A 337 -6.03 -2.15 -11.13
N GLY A 338 -7.23 -2.15 -11.71
CA GLY A 338 -8.50 -2.24 -11.00
C GLY A 338 -9.14 -0.92 -10.59
N PRO A 339 -10.29 -1.01 -9.88
CA PRO A 339 -11.03 0.15 -9.41
C PRO A 339 -10.22 1.00 -8.41
N ALA A 340 -10.43 2.32 -8.47
CA ALA A 340 -9.76 3.25 -7.57
C ALA A 340 -10.14 3.07 -6.08
N ASN A 341 -11.24 2.38 -5.79
CA ASN A 341 -11.71 2.09 -4.43
C ASN A 341 -11.51 0.62 -4.00
N THR A 342 -10.65 -0.10 -4.68
CA THR A 342 -10.22 -1.44 -4.29
C THR A 342 -8.79 -1.35 -3.75
N LEU A 343 -8.60 -1.76 -2.50
CA LEU A 343 -7.28 -1.84 -1.89
C LEU A 343 -6.66 -3.19 -2.25
N PHE A 344 -5.55 -3.16 -2.96
CA PHE A 344 -4.72 -4.31 -3.27
C PHE A 344 -3.63 -4.47 -2.23
N PHE A 345 -3.22 -5.71 -1.95
CA PHE A 345 -2.14 -6.02 -1.03
C PHE A 345 -1.25 -7.14 -1.54
N TYR A 346 0.01 -7.12 -1.11
CA TYR A 346 0.95 -8.23 -1.20
C TYR A 346 1.46 -8.61 0.18
N ALA A 347 1.78 -9.90 0.34
CA ALA A 347 2.26 -10.44 1.60
C ALA A 347 3.25 -11.58 1.36
N GLY A 348 4.26 -11.69 2.24
CA GLY A 348 5.15 -12.84 2.41
C GLY A 348 4.63 -13.73 3.54
N ILE A 349 3.76 -14.67 3.22
CA ILE A 349 3.12 -15.54 4.21
C ILE A 349 4.05 -16.69 4.64
N ASP A 350 3.72 -17.34 5.77
CA ASP A 350 4.47 -18.47 6.34
C ASP A 350 5.96 -18.13 6.53
N ASP A 351 6.23 -17.08 7.32
CA ASP A 351 7.58 -16.56 7.59
C ASP A 351 8.37 -16.27 6.30
N GLU A 352 7.69 -15.63 5.33
CA GLU A 352 8.24 -15.19 4.03
C GLU A 352 8.60 -16.31 3.04
N GLU A 353 8.26 -17.56 3.36
CA GLU A 353 8.52 -18.68 2.44
C GLU A 353 7.57 -18.70 1.24
N HIS A 354 6.42 -18.01 1.35
CA HIS A 354 5.37 -18.00 0.33
C HIS A 354 4.86 -16.59 0.05
N GLY A 355 4.12 -16.42 -1.06
CA GLY A 355 3.56 -15.13 -1.47
C GLY A 355 2.03 -15.15 -1.60
N LEU A 356 1.42 -13.99 -1.36
CA LEU A 356 0.00 -13.78 -1.52
C LEU A 356 -0.28 -12.40 -2.12
N PHE A 357 -1.05 -12.37 -3.21
CA PHE A 357 -1.67 -11.19 -3.79
C PHE A 357 -3.17 -11.22 -3.60
N GLY A 358 -3.76 -10.14 -3.12
CA GLY A 358 -5.19 -10.09 -2.92
C GLY A 358 -5.75 -8.67 -2.86
N THR A 359 -7.06 -8.60 -2.55
CA THR A 359 -7.80 -7.35 -2.44
C THR A 359 -8.60 -7.26 -1.16
N LEU A 360 -8.86 -6.03 -0.73
CA LEU A 360 -9.80 -5.66 0.32
C LEU A 360 -10.80 -4.66 -0.25
N THR A 361 -12.10 -4.99 -0.17
CA THR A 361 -13.19 -4.13 -0.64
C THR A 361 -14.19 -3.87 0.47
N PRO A 362 -14.78 -2.67 0.53
CA PRO A 362 -15.87 -2.39 1.48
C PRO A 362 -17.06 -3.35 1.22
N ILE A 363 -17.62 -3.94 2.29
CA ILE A 363 -18.85 -4.69 2.19
C ILE A 363 -20.00 -3.67 2.23
N PRO A 364 -20.88 -3.63 1.21
CA PRO A 364 -22.04 -2.75 1.24
C PRO A 364 -22.89 -3.02 2.50
N HIS A 365 -23.38 -1.95 3.15
CA HIS A 365 -24.40 -2.08 4.15
C HIS A 365 -25.65 -2.65 3.47
N LYS A 366 -26.15 -3.80 3.91
CA LYS A 366 -27.53 -4.15 3.64
C LYS A 366 -28.35 -3.24 4.57
N ASP A 367 -29.04 -2.26 3.98
CA ASP A 367 -30.11 -1.61 4.67
C ASP A 367 -31.09 -2.71 5.09
N ASP A 368 -31.41 -2.76 6.36
CA ASP A 368 -32.36 -3.69 6.97
C ASP A 368 -33.81 -3.24 6.57
N ASP A 369 -34.06 -3.14 5.26
CA ASP A 369 -35.39 -2.92 4.69
C ASP A 369 -36.12 -4.27 4.49
N GLY A 370 -36.19 -5.03 5.55
CA GLY A 370 -36.91 -6.28 5.61
C GLY A 370 -37.56 -6.45 6.98
N LYS A 371 -38.50 -5.57 7.30
CA LYS A 371 -39.59 -5.97 8.24
C LYS A 371 -40.39 -7.03 7.51
N ASP A 372 -40.09 -8.29 7.77
CA ASP A 372 -41.01 -9.37 7.55
C ASP A 372 -42.27 -9.06 8.37
N HIS A 373 -43.30 -8.53 7.73
CA HIS A 373 -44.64 -8.59 8.23
C HIS A 373 -45.04 -10.07 8.24
N ASP A 374 -44.82 -10.75 9.32
CA ASP A 374 -45.56 -11.96 9.64
C ASP A 374 -47.03 -11.57 9.76
N ASP A 375 -47.77 -11.85 8.68
CA ASP A 375 -49.22 -11.89 8.71
C ASP A 375 -49.64 -13.06 9.63
N ASP A 376 -49.85 -12.75 10.90
CA ASP A 376 -50.62 -13.57 11.83
C ASP A 376 -52.04 -13.66 11.27
N LYS A 377 -52.32 -14.69 10.49
CA LYS A 377 -53.67 -15.08 10.17
C LYS A 377 -54.25 -15.84 11.34
N ASP A 378 -55.08 -15.10 12.09
CA ASP A 378 -56.04 -15.64 13.01
C ASP A 378 -56.71 -16.89 12.46
N ARG A 379 -56.49 -18.03 13.10
CA ARG A 379 -57.32 -19.21 12.96
C ARG A 379 -58.35 -19.19 14.05
N ASP A 380 -59.54 -18.74 13.70
CA ASP A 380 -60.75 -18.95 14.51
C ASP A 380 -60.97 -20.44 14.72
N ASP A 381 -60.91 -20.84 15.99
CA ASP A 381 -61.39 -22.10 16.49
C ASP A 381 -62.93 -22.09 16.46
N ASN A 382 -63.49 -22.93 15.64
CA ASN A 382 -64.92 -23.30 15.73
C ASN A 382 -65.01 -24.66 16.39
N GLU A 383 -65.37 -24.61 17.68
CA GLU A 383 -65.93 -25.76 18.41
C GLU A 383 -67.18 -26.27 17.73
N HIS A 384 -67.24 -27.54 17.50
CA HIS A 384 -68.50 -28.27 17.39
C HIS A 384 -68.45 -29.52 18.25
N HIS A 385 -69.21 -29.44 19.36
CA HIS A 385 -69.78 -30.57 20.03
C HIS A 385 -70.54 -31.48 19.04
N ASP A 386 -70.39 -32.79 19.15
CA ASP A 386 -71.51 -33.67 19.31
C ASP A 386 -71.11 -35.05 19.85
N LYS A 387 -72.03 -35.47 20.68
CA LYS A 387 -72.12 -36.70 21.45
C LYS A 387 -72.14 -37.99 20.57
N HIS A 388 -71.49 -39.00 21.02
CA HIS A 388 -72.05 -40.31 21.48
C HIS A 388 -70.92 -41.21 21.97
#